data_b7eea80be9a31297ca80ea83e6bbb506
#
_entry.id   b7eea80be9a31297ca80ea83e6bbb506
#
_cell.length_a   1.000
_cell.length_b   1.000
_cell.length_c   1.000
_cell.angle_alpha   90.00
_cell.angle_beta   90.00
_cell.angle_gamma   90.00
#
_symmetry.space_group_name_H-M   'P 1'
#
loop_
_entity.id
_entity.type
_entity.pdbx_description
1 polymer ?
#
loop_
_entity_poly.entity_id
_entity_poly.type
_entity_poly.pdbx_seq_one_letter_code
_entity_poly.pdbx_strand_id
1 'polypeptide(L)'
;MKKTVVVGMSGGVDSSVAALLLKNQGYNVIGLFMVNWEETDANGCCTADDDYSDVRRVANLIGIPYYTVNFSKEYYDRVFKYFLSEYSAGRTPNPDVLCNREIKFGPFLKYAEELGADYIATGHYCGISHENGTNYLLKAKDQNKDQTYFLNQLSQSQLEKVLFPLADLDKSEVRKIAEENGLATAAKKDSTGICFIGERNFRKFLMNYLPAKEGEIRTYDGRVLGKHCGLMYYTIGQRKGLDIGGQKGDEGRWFVIEKDLKNNILYVAHGSEDKLYSSSLEMDSCNWIPFPPEKKEFHCTAKFRYRQPEQGC
;
A
#
# COMPACT_ATOMS: atom_id res chain seq x y z
N MET A 1 9.45 -0.13 -34.53
CA MET A 1 8.59 0.92 -33.97
C MET A 1 8.99 1.12 -32.49
N LYS A 2 8.85 2.35 -31.97
CA LYS A 2 9.07 2.58 -30.51
C LYS A 2 7.95 1.90 -29.74
N LYS A 3 8.31 1.21 -28.65
CA LYS A 3 7.31 0.61 -27.76
C LYS A 3 6.56 1.70 -26.97
N THR A 4 5.27 1.51 -26.77
CA THR A 4 4.40 2.43 -26.03
C THR A 4 4.26 1.96 -24.58
N VAL A 5 4.45 2.90 -23.65
CA VAL A 5 4.32 2.65 -22.21
C VAL A 5 3.32 3.63 -21.62
N VAL A 6 2.29 3.10 -20.94
CA VAL A 6 1.36 3.92 -20.15
C VAL A 6 1.85 3.95 -18.71
N VAL A 7 2.17 5.15 -18.21
CA VAL A 7 2.65 5.37 -16.86
C VAL A 7 1.51 5.79 -15.94
N GLY A 8 1.26 5.05 -14.87
CA GLY A 8 0.35 5.45 -13.82
C GLY A 8 0.94 6.64 -13.04
N MET A 9 0.41 7.83 -13.30
CA MET A 9 0.86 9.07 -12.68
C MET A 9 -0.05 9.44 -11.51
N SER A 10 0.52 9.51 -10.31
CA SER A 10 -0.20 9.79 -9.07
C SER A 10 -0.06 11.25 -8.59
N GLY A 11 0.62 12.10 -9.35
CA GLY A 11 0.98 13.44 -8.88
C GLY A 11 2.14 13.46 -7.86
N GLY A 12 2.75 12.33 -7.55
CA GLY A 12 3.93 12.21 -6.69
C GLY A 12 5.25 12.20 -7.48
N VAL A 13 6.37 12.42 -6.76
CA VAL A 13 7.72 12.48 -7.36
C VAL A 13 8.12 11.17 -8.04
N ASP A 14 7.76 10.02 -7.47
CA ASP A 14 8.17 8.70 -7.96
C ASP A 14 7.58 8.40 -9.35
N SER A 15 6.28 8.59 -9.52
CA SER A 15 5.63 8.39 -10.82
C SER A 15 6.09 9.42 -11.87
N SER A 16 6.41 10.64 -11.43
CA SER A 16 6.95 11.69 -12.31
C SER A 16 8.32 11.32 -12.85
N VAL A 17 9.22 10.85 -11.98
CA VAL A 17 10.57 10.41 -12.39
C VAL A 17 10.49 9.15 -13.22
N ALA A 18 9.61 8.19 -12.89
CA ALA A 18 9.39 7.00 -13.71
C ALA A 18 9.01 7.36 -15.16
N ALA A 19 8.10 8.31 -15.36
CA ALA A 19 7.71 8.80 -16.69
C ALA A 19 8.88 9.48 -17.42
N LEU A 20 9.65 10.31 -16.74
CA LEU A 20 10.83 10.98 -17.29
C LEU A 20 11.90 9.97 -17.75
N LEU A 21 12.23 8.99 -16.92
CA LEU A 21 13.23 7.97 -17.23
C LEU A 21 12.84 7.16 -18.47
N LEU A 22 11.59 6.72 -18.56
CA LEU A 22 11.09 5.98 -19.73
C LEU A 22 11.12 6.82 -20.99
N LYS A 23 10.77 8.12 -20.90
CA LYS A 23 10.89 9.06 -22.03
C LYS A 23 12.33 9.19 -22.50
N ASN A 24 13.28 9.32 -21.57
CA ASN A 24 14.71 9.43 -21.87
C ASN A 24 15.28 8.12 -22.45
N GLN A 25 14.74 6.98 -22.09
CA GLN A 25 15.06 5.68 -22.68
C GLN A 25 14.48 5.49 -24.09
N GLY A 26 13.69 6.45 -24.57
CA GLY A 26 13.19 6.45 -25.95
C GLY A 26 11.83 5.79 -26.14
N TYR A 27 11.13 5.41 -25.08
CA TYR A 27 9.77 4.90 -25.19
C TYR A 27 8.79 6.00 -25.67
N ASN A 28 7.70 5.57 -26.29
CA ASN A 28 6.52 6.41 -26.48
C ASN A 28 5.71 6.38 -25.17
N VAL A 29 5.81 7.45 -24.36
CA VAL A 29 5.23 7.49 -23.01
C VAL A 29 3.91 8.23 -23.04
N ILE A 30 2.90 7.64 -22.39
CA ILE A 30 1.58 8.23 -22.14
C ILE A 30 1.37 8.26 -20.62
N GLY A 31 1.05 9.42 -20.05
CA GLY A 31 0.66 9.54 -18.64
C GLY A 31 -0.82 9.17 -18.44
N LEU A 32 -1.13 8.42 -17.40
CA LEU A 32 -2.52 8.14 -17.02
C LEU A 32 -2.74 8.46 -15.55
N PHE A 33 -3.60 9.43 -15.27
CA PHE A 33 -4.05 9.77 -13.93
C PHE A 33 -5.31 8.96 -13.59
N MET A 34 -5.29 8.26 -12.45
CA MET A 34 -6.42 7.45 -11.99
C MET A 34 -7.17 8.15 -10.86
N VAL A 35 -8.45 8.44 -11.06
CA VAL A 35 -9.36 8.84 -9.99
C VAL A 35 -9.95 7.56 -9.39
N ASN A 36 -9.56 7.22 -8.16
CA ASN A 36 -10.00 6.00 -7.49
C ASN A 36 -10.84 6.27 -6.25
N TRP A 37 -10.94 7.55 -5.84
CA TRP A 37 -11.74 7.97 -4.70
C TRP A 37 -12.27 9.39 -4.93
N GLU A 38 -13.56 9.56 -4.74
CA GLU A 38 -14.27 10.83 -4.94
C GLU A 38 -14.89 11.28 -3.62
N GLU A 39 -14.08 11.77 -2.70
CA GLU A 39 -14.57 12.50 -1.54
C GLU A 39 -13.88 13.85 -1.44
N THR A 40 -14.65 14.88 -1.14
CA THR A 40 -14.11 16.18 -0.75
C THR A 40 -13.66 16.15 0.71
N ASP A 41 -12.61 16.88 1.03
CA ASP A 41 -12.22 17.14 2.41
C ASP A 41 -13.26 18.03 3.14
N ALA A 42 -13.03 18.32 4.42
CA ALA A 42 -13.91 19.18 5.22
C ALA A 42 -14.04 20.61 4.67
N ASN A 43 -13.20 21.03 3.74
CA ASN A 43 -13.19 22.35 3.10
C ASN A 43 -13.81 22.30 1.67
N GLY A 44 -14.31 21.15 1.24
CA GLY A 44 -14.87 20.97 -0.10
C GLY A 44 -13.83 20.81 -1.22
N CYS A 45 -12.53 20.69 -0.89
CA CYS A 45 -11.48 20.43 -1.86
C CYS A 45 -11.29 18.93 -2.09
N CYS A 46 -11.19 18.54 -3.34
CA CYS A 46 -10.80 17.18 -3.71
C CYS A 46 -9.27 17.10 -3.73
N THR A 47 -8.69 16.21 -2.92
CA THR A 47 -7.23 16.00 -2.93
C THR A 47 -6.71 15.53 -4.29
N ALA A 48 -7.60 14.94 -5.12
CA ALA A 48 -7.30 14.56 -6.48
C ALA A 48 -7.02 15.77 -7.41
N ASP A 49 -7.53 16.97 -7.12
CA ASP A 49 -7.34 18.15 -7.97
C ASP A 49 -5.92 18.68 -7.94
N ASP A 50 -5.27 18.68 -6.75
CA ASP A 50 -3.87 19.06 -6.60
C ASP A 50 -2.96 18.05 -7.28
N ASP A 51 -3.21 16.75 -7.06
CA ASP A 51 -2.46 15.67 -7.69
C ASP A 51 -2.60 15.70 -9.22
N TYR A 52 -3.80 15.95 -9.73
CA TYR A 52 -4.06 16.12 -11.16
C TYR A 52 -3.31 17.33 -11.74
N SER A 53 -3.30 18.45 -11.01
CA SER A 53 -2.56 19.65 -11.42
C SER A 53 -1.05 19.38 -11.52
N ASP A 54 -0.49 18.60 -10.59
CA ASP A 54 0.92 18.20 -10.63
C ASP A 54 1.19 17.25 -11.81
N VAL A 55 0.31 16.28 -12.08
CA VAL A 55 0.43 15.40 -13.26
C VAL A 55 0.46 16.22 -14.54
N ARG A 56 -0.44 17.20 -14.67
CA ARG A 56 -0.48 18.08 -15.84
C ARG A 56 0.81 18.89 -16.02
N ARG A 57 1.35 19.46 -14.93
CA ARG A 57 2.62 20.22 -14.96
C ARG A 57 3.78 19.34 -15.40
N VAL A 58 3.88 18.14 -14.81
CA VAL A 58 4.94 17.18 -15.16
C VAL A 58 4.81 16.70 -16.59
N ALA A 59 3.62 16.29 -17.04
CA ALA A 59 3.39 15.81 -18.39
C ALA A 59 3.74 16.86 -19.46
N ASN A 60 3.35 18.11 -19.21
CA ASN A 60 3.70 19.23 -20.10
C ASN A 60 5.21 19.48 -20.13
N LEU A 61 5.89 19.45 -18.97
CA LEU A 61 7.33 19.69 -18.89
C LEU A 61 8.13 18.63 -19.65
N ILE A 62 7.79 17.34 -19.46
CA ILE A 62 8.51 16.25 -20.13
C ILE A 62 8.00 15.97 -21.55
N GLY A 63 6.95 16.67 -21.99
CA GLY A 63 6.41 16.58 -23.36
C GLY A 63 5.77 15.22 -23.68
N ILE A 64 4.88 14.74 -22.79
CA ILE A 64 4.10 13.51 -23.00
C ILE A 64 2.59 13.82 -22.99
N PRO A 65 1.78 13.11 -23.79
CA PRO A 65 0.33 13.14 -23.66
C PRO A 65 -0.08 12.51 -22.32
N TYR A 66 -1.20 12.97 -21.77
CA TYR A 66 -1.77 12.39 -20.56
C TYR A 66 -3.29 12.33 -20.64
N TYR A 67 -3.85 11.34 -19.95
CA TYR A 67 -5.29 11.12 -19.86
C TYR A 67 -5.69 10.91 -18.40
N THR A 68 -7.00 10.98 -18.15
CA THR A 68 -7.60 10.68 -16.84
C THR A 68 -8.61 9.56 -17.01
N VAL A 69 -8.61 8.63 -16.08
CA VAL A 69 -9.61 7.56 -16.00
C VAL A 69 -10.18 7.50 -14.60
N ASN A 70 -11.48 7.20 -14.51
CA ASN A 70 -12.18 7.07 -13.24
C ASN A 70 -12.43 5.59 -12.94
N PHE A 71 -11.80 5.09 -11.87
CA PHE A 71 -11.97 3.74 -11.32
C PHE A 71 -12.58 3.77 -9.91
N SER A 72 -13.23 4.86 -9.50
CA SER A 72 -13.80 5.00 -8.15
C SER A 72 -14.81 3.90 -7.83
N LYS A 73 -15.61 3.49 -8.82
CA LYS A 73 -16.55 2.39 -8.67
C LYS A 73 -15.85 1.05 -8.47
N GLU A 74 -14.86 0.73 -9.31
CA GLU A 74 -14.06 -0.50 -9.20
C GLU A 74 -13.31 -0.55 -7.87
N TYR A 75 -12.71 0.57 -7.44
CA TYR A 75 -12.01 0.67 -6.16
C TYR A 75 -12.98 0.44 -5.00
N TYR A 76 -14.13 1.09 -5.00
CA TYR A 76 -15.14 0.90 -3.97
C TYR A 76 -15.60 -0.56 -3.89
N ASP A 77 -15.95 -1.17 -5.02
CA ASP A 77 -16.51 -2.51 -5.07
C ASP A 77 -15.49 -3.60 -4.74
N ARG A 78 -14.24 -3.48 -5.23
CA ARG A 78 -13.24 -4.55 -5.14
C ARG A 78 -12.24 -4.38 -4.00
N VAL A 79 -11.98 -3.14 -3.58
CA VAL A 79 -10.99 -2.85 -2.53
C VAL A 79 -11.68 -2.41 -1.24
N PHE A 80 -12.50 -1.37 -1.32
CA PHE A 80 -13.04 -0.73 -0.13
C PHE A 80 -14.09 -1.57 0.61
N LYS A 81 -15.00 -2.22 -0.11
CA LYS A 81 -15.98 -3.15 0.51
C LYS A 81 -15.29 -4.30 1.23
N TYR A 82 -14.27 -4.90 0.61
CA TYR A 82 -13.48 -5.94 1.25
C TYR A 82 -12.76 -5.42 2.50
N PHE A 83 -12.15 -4.25 2.39
CA PHE A 83 -11.50 -3.58 3.50
C PHE A 83 -12.46 -3.38 4.69
N LEU A 84 -13.69 -2.91 4.45
CA LEU A 84 -14.69 -2.77 5.51
C LEU A 84 -15.11 -4.12 6.11
N SER A 85 -15.28 -5.16 5.28
CA SER A 85 -15.66 -6.50 5.77
C SER A 85 -14.59 -7.11 6.68
N GLU A 86 -13.31 -6.93 6.35
CA GLU A 86 -12.20 -7.40 7.17
C GLU A 86 -12.14 -6.69 8.54
N TYR A 87 -12.31 -5.37 8.55
CA TYR A 87 -12.38 -4.62 9.81
C TYR A 87 -13.59 -5.04 10.66
N SER A 88 -14.74 -5.26 10.03
CA SER A 88 -15.95 -5.76 10.72
C SER A 88 -15.71 -7.13 11.34
N ALA A 89 -14.92 -7.97 10.69
CA ALA A 89 -14.51 -9.28 11.19
C ALA A 89 -13.31 -9.22 12.19
N GLY A 90 -12.91 -8.01 12.62
CA GLY A 90 -11.82 -7.81 13.57
C GLY A 90 -10.41 -8.01 13.00
N ARG A 91 -10.28 -8.25 11.70
CA ARG A 91 -8.98 -8.40 11.02
C ARG A 91 -8.45 -7.04 10.57
N THR A 92 -7.16 -6.95 10.29
CA THR A 92 -6.51 -5.74 9.77
C THR A 92 -6.10 -5.99 8.32
N PRO A 93 -6.88 -5.53 7.33
CA PRO A 93 -6.58 -5.74 5.91
C PRO A 93 -5.42 -4.86 5.44
N ASN A 94 -4.83 -5.23 4.31
CA ASN A 94 -3.87 -4.40 3.59
C ASN A 94 -4.51 -3.90 2.27
N PRO A 95 -5.09 -2.69 2.26
CA PRO A 95 -5.76 -2.15 1.08
C PRO A 95 -4.80 -1.85 -0.08
N ASP A 96 -3.50 -1.61 0.21
CA ASP A 96 -2.51 -1.31 -0.84
C ASP A 96 -2.19 -2.53 -1.68
N VAL A 97 -2.10 -3.73 -1.07
CA VAL A 97 -1.97 -5.00 -1.79
C VAL A 97 -3.18 -5.22 -2.72
N LEU A 98 -4.38 -4.99 -2.18
CA LEU A 98 -5.61 -5.13 -2.96
C LEU A 98 -5.71 -4.09 -4.07
N CYS A 99 -5.36 -2.83 -3.80
CA CYS A 99 -5.34 -1.78 -4.80
C CYS A 99 -4.40 -2.12 -5.97
N ASN A 100 -3.22 -2.66 -5.67
CA ASN A 100 -2.31 -3.11 -6.71
C ASN A 100 -2.94 -4.24 -7.55
N ARG A 101 -3.44 -5.31 -6.91
CA ARG A 101 -4.05 -6.44 -7.61
C ARG A 101 -5.31 -6.07 -8.40
N GLU A 102 -6.24 -5.35 -7.77
CA GLU A 102 -7.60 -5.15 -8.28
C GLU A 102 -7.75 -3.90 -9.15
N ILE A 103 -6.86 -2.92 -9.05
CA ILE A 103 -6.96 -1.65 -9.78
C ILE A 103 -5.76 -1.43 -10.68
N LYS A 104 -4.53 -1.29 -10.12
CA LYS A 104 -3.35 -0.89 -10.90
C LYS A 104 -2.90 -1.97 -11.89
N PHE A 105 -2.97 -3.23 -11.52
CA PHE A 105 -2.57 -4.33 -12.41
C PHE A 105 -3.77 -5.14 -12.92
N GLY A 106 -4.97 -4.58 -12.79
CA GLY A 106 -6.22 -5.08 -13.33
C GLY A 106 -6.80 -4.10 -14.37
N PRO A 107 -7.83 -3.32 -14.02
CA PRO A 107 -8.49 -2.36 -14.92
C PRO A 107 -7.53 -1.35 -15.57
N PHE A 108 -6.53 -0.84 -14.83
CA PHE A 108 -5.54 0.07 -15.43
C PHE A 108 -4.71 -0.62 -16.52
N LEU A 109 -4.22 -1.84 -16.28
CA LEU A 109 -3.50 -2.60 -17.30
C LEU A 109 -4.37 -2.81 -18.55
N LYS A 110 -5.62 -3.24 -18.37
CA LYS A 110 -6.56 -3.44 -19.46
C LYS A 110 -6.83 -2.15 -20.24
N TYR A 111 -7.06 -1.05 -19.56
CA TYR A 111 -7.27 0.26 -20.19
C TYR A 111 -6.04 0.72 -20.98
N ALA A 112 -4.85 0.48 -20.45
CA ALA A 112 -3.60 0.78 -21.17
C ALA A 112 -3.45 -0.06 -22.45
N GLU A 113 -3.83 -1.34 -22.41
CA GLU A 113 -3.86 -2.20 -23.61
C GLU A 113 -4.85 -1.68 -24.66
N GLU A 114 -6.01 -1.18 -24.25
CA GLU A 114 -7.00 -0.54 -25.14
C GLU A 114 -6.45 0.75 -25.79
N LEU A 115 -5.52 1.44 -25.11
CA LEU A 115 -4.77 2.57 -25.67
C LEU A 115 -3.60 2.15 -26.58
N GLY A 116 -3.39 0.86 -26.82
CA GLY A 116 -2.31 0.31 -27.64
C GLY A 116 -0.95 0.28 -26.94
N ALA A 117 -0.91 0.22 -25.62
CA ALA A 117 0.34 0.12 -24.88
C ALA A 117 0.93 -1.30 -24.96
N ASP A 118 2.26 -1.36 -25.14
CA ASP A 118 3.04 -2.59 -24.98
C ASP A 118 3.25 -2.94 -23.49
N TYR A 119 3.40 -1.90 -22.67
CA TYR A 119 3.65 -2.01 -21.22
C TYR A 119 2.89 -0.95 -20.44
N ILE A 120 2.67 -1.25 -19.16
CA ILE A 120 2.40 -0.23 -18.16
C ILE A 120 3.66 0.02 -17.31
N ALA A 121 3.70 1.17 -16.64
CA ALA A 121 4.75 1.45 -15.66
C ALA A 121 4.18 2.19 -14.45
N THR A 122 4.85 2.01 -13.32
CA THR A 122 4.51 2.69 -12.08
C THR A 122 5.76 3.15 -11.34
N GLY A 123 5.60 4.08 -10.41
CA GLY A 123 6.68 4.56 -9.54
C GLY A 123 6.97 3.64 -8.33
N HIS A 124 6.70 2.34 -8.41
CA HIS A 124 7.05 1.42 -7.33
C HIS A 124 8.55 1.12 -7.31
N TYR A 125 9.08 1.00 -6.08
CA TYR A 125 10.44 0.53 -5.82
C TYR A 125 10.44 -0.99 -5.74
N CYS A 126 10.65 -1.62 -6.87
CA CYS A 126 10.84 -3.06 -7.05
C CYS A 126 11.44 -3.32 -8.42
N GLY A 127 11.97 -4.52 -8.65
CA GLY A 127 12.52 -4.93 -9.93
C GLY A 127 11.81 -6.14 -10.53
N ILE A 128 12.06 -6.40 -11.79
CA ILE A 128 11.64 -7.62 -12.49
C ILE A 128 12.83 -8.15 -13.28
N SER A 129 13.11 -9.45 -13.19
CA SER A 129 13.93 -10.15 -14.17
C SER A 129 13.08 -11.07 -15.03
N HIS A 130 13.52 -11.23 -16.28
CA HIS A 130 12.90 -12.11 -17.26
C HIS A 130 13.89 -13.19 -17.63
N GLU A 131 13.64 -14.41 -17.20
CA GLU A 131 14.54 -15.55 -17.41
C GLU A 131 13.78 -16.72 -18.01
N ASN A 132 14.16 -17.14 -19.22
CA ASN A 132 13.55 -18.30 -19.90
C ASN A 132 12.01 -18.26 -19.96
N GLY A 133 11.43 -17.07 -20.22
CA GLY A 133 9.97 -16.89 -20.27
C GLY A 133 9.28 -16.83 -18.91
N THR A 134 10.04 -16.78 -17.83
CA THR A 134 9.55 -16.64 -16.45
C THR A 134 9.89 -15.26 -15.90
N ASN A 135 8.95 -14.67 -15.18
CA ASN A 135 9.10 -13.34 -14.57
C ASN A 135 9.31 -13.48 -13.07
N TYR A 136 10.39 -12.91 -12.56
CA TYR A 136 10.72 -12.87 -11.14
C TYR A 136 10.53 -11.46 -10.60
N LEU A 137 9.82 -11.33 -9.50
CA LEU A 137 9.69 -10.07 -8.77
C LEU A 137 10.91 -9.92 -7.86
N LEU A 138 11.65 -8.82 -8.02
CA LEU A 138 12.90 -8.56 -7.31
C LEU A 138 12.74 -7.41 -6.32
N LYS A 139 13.45 -7.48 -5.20
CA LYS A 139 13.57 -6.36 -4.27
C LYS A 139 14.26 -5.18 -4.94
N ALA A 140 13.86 -3.98 -4.55
CA ALA A 140 14.52 -2.76 -4.99
C ALA A 140 15.93 -2.61 -4.40
N LYS A 141 16.77 -1.80 -5.04
CA LYS A 141 18.05 -1.35 -4.50
C LYS A 141 17.89 -0.65 -3.15
N ASP A 142 16.93 0.28 -3.06
CA ASP A 142 16.59 0.96 -1.81
C ASP A 142 15.72 0.06 -0.91
N GLN A 143 16.39 -0.65 0.00
CA GLN A 143 15.72 -1.57 0.93
C GLN A 143 14.75 -0.86 1.90
N ASN A 144 14.92 0.46 2.15
CA ASN A 144 14.01 1.24 2.99
C ASN A 144 12.72 1.60 2.27
N LYS A 145 12.76 1.61 0.93
CA LYS A 145 11.63 1.94 0.05
C LYS A 145 11.09 0.72 -0.69
N ASP A 146 11.72 -0.45 -0.58
CA ASP A 146 11.27 -1.67 -1.24
C ASP A 146 9.77 -1.88 -1.06
N GLN A 147 9.05 -2.06 -2.17
CA GLN A 147 7.60 -2.18 -2.22
C GLN A 147 7.12 -3.54 -2.74
N THR A 148 8.00 -4.52 -2.86
CA THR A 148 7.64 -5.90 -3.24
C THR A 148 6.59 -6.49 -2.30
N TYR A 149 6.59 -6.08 -1.03
CA TYR A 149 5.58 -6.43 -0.04
C TYR A 149 4.14 -6.17 -0.52
N PHE A 150 3.92 -5.10 -1.27
CA PHE A 150 2.60 -4.72 -1.78
C PHE A 150 2.27 -5.33 -3.14
N LEU A 151 3.22 -6.05 -3.76
CA LEU A 151 3.12 -6.62 -5.10
C LEU A 151 3.08 -8.15 -5.11
N ASN A 152 3.00 -8.76 -3.93
CA ASN A 152 3.02 -10.21 -3.74
C ASN A 152 1.83 -10.96 -4.35
N GLN A 153 0.81 -10.26 -4.85
CA GLN A 153 -0.39 -10.84 -5.45
C GLN A 153 -0.40 -10.72 -6.99
N LEU A 154 0.71 -10.31 -7.61
CA LEU A 154 0.79 -10.19 -9.06
C LEU A 154 0.96 -11.57 -9.72
N SER A 155 0.35 -11.74 -10.88
CA SER A 155 0.48 -12.94 -11.71
C SER A 155 1.65 -12.81 -12.70
N GLN A 156 2.07 -13.93 -13.29
CA GLN A 156 3.10 -13.96 -14.33
C GLN A 156 2.71 -13.10 -15.54
N SER A 157 1.45 -13.16 -15.98
CA SER A 157 0.95 -12.36 -17.11
C SER A 157 0.95 -10.86 -16.82
N GLN A 158 0.72 -10.46 -15.57
CA GLN A 158 0.82 -9.06 -15.18
C GLN A 158 2.29 -8.60 -15.13
N LEU A 159 3.19 -9.43 -14.57
CA LEU A 159 4.62 -9.11 -14.50
C LEU A 159 5.27 -9.00 -15.89
N GLU A 160 4.78 -9.74 -16.89
CA GLU A 160 5.25 -9.62 -18.28
C GLU A 160 4.95 -8.24 -18.90
N LYS A 161 3.90 -7.58 -18.45
CA LYS A 161 3.39 -6.32 -19.02
C LYS A 161 3.77 -5.08 -18.22
N VAL A 162 4.61 -5.18 -17.20
CA VAL A 162 4.91 -4.05 -16.32
C VAL A 162 6.39 -3.70 -16.29
N LEU A 163 6.67 -2.40 -16.16
CA LEU A 163 8.01 -1.85 -15.95
C LEU A 163 8.07 -1.10 -14.62
N PHE A 164 9.17 -1.27 -13.90
CA PHE A 164 9.46 -0.56 -12.65
C PHE A 164 10.76 0.25 -12.80
N PRO A 165 10.69 1.47 -13.35
CA PRO A 165 11.89 2.24 -13.69
C PRO A 165 12.74 2.68 -12.51
N LEU A 166 12.23 2.56 -11.27
CA LEU A 166 12.93 2.98 -10.06
C LEU A 166 13.65 1.85 -9.33
N ALA A 167 13.69 0.64 -9.90
CA ALA A 167 14.26 -0.56 -9.28
C ALA A 167 15.69 -0.36 -8.74
N ASP A 168 16.53 0.31 -9.52
CA ASP A 168 17.98 0.48 -9.26
C ASP A 168 18.31 1.86 -8.69
N LEU A 169 17.34 2.61 -8.20
CA LEU A 169 17.50 3.96 -7.67
C LEU A 169 17.15 4.03 -6.19
N ASP A 170 17.97 4.76 -5.43
CA ASP A 170 17.63 5.17 -4.09
C ASP A 170 16.67 6.37 -4.12
N LYS A 171 15.86 6.55 -3.08
CA LYS A 171 14.92 7.67 -2.99
C LYS A 171 15.58 9.04 -3.12
N SER A 172 16.79 9.18 -2.61
CA SER A 172 17.59 10.40 -2.75
C SER A 172 17.98 10.68 -4.20
N GLU A 173 18.33 9.64 -4.96
CA GLU A 173 18.63 9.74 -6.39
C GLU A 173 17.38 10.15 -7.18
N VAL A 174 16.22 9.55 -6.86
CA VAL A 174 14.92 9.92 -7.47
C VAL A 174 14.60 11.40 -7.24
N ARG A 175 14.79 11.91 -6.02
CA ARG A 175 14.57 13.33 -5.72
C ARG A 175 15.54 14.25 -6.45
N LYS A 176 16.82 13.85 -6.52
CA LYS A 176 17.84 14.58 -7.26
C LYS A 176 17.50 14.64 -8.76
N ILE A 177 17.11 13.54 -9.37
CA ILE A 177 16.67 13.52 -10.79
C ILE A 177 15.47 14.46 -10.98
N ALA A 178 14.51 14.45 -10.07
CA ALA A 178 13.35 15.33 -10.16
C ALA A 178 13.75 16.82 -10.08
N GLU A 179 14.66 17.17 -9.18
CA GLU A 179 15.17 18.54 -8.98
C GLU A 179 15.97 19.02 -10.20
N GLU A 180 16.93 18.21 -10.67
CA GLU A 180 17.79 18.53 -11.81
C GLU A 180 16.99 18.73 -13.11
N ASN A 181 15.81 18.09 -13.23
CA ASN A 181 14.92 18.24 -14.37
C ASN A 181 13.76 19.21 -14.14
N GLY A 182 13.74 19.94 -13.02
CA GLY A 182 12.74 20.96 -12.71
C GLY A 182 11.32 20.44 -12.53
N LEU A 183 11.15 19.17 -12.14
CA LEU A 183 9.83 18.58 -11.91
C LEU A 183 9.13 19.27 -10.74
N ALA A 184 7.89 19.72 -10.95
CA ALA A 184 7.10 20.40 -9.92
C ALA A 184 6.90 19.56 -8.64
N THR A 185 7.05 18.24 -8.75
CA THR A 185 6.89 17.26 -7.67
C THR A 185 8.16 17.01 -6.85
N ALA A 186 9.32 17.60 -7.19
CA ALA A 186 10.62 17.30 -6.57
C ALA A 186 10.61 17.46 -5.03
N ALA A 187 10.01 18.54 -4.53
CA ALA A 187 9.91 18.84 -3.10
C ALA A 187 8.66 18.26 -2.43
N LYS A 188 7.76 17.59 -3.19
CA LYS A 188 6.51 17.04 -2.66
C LYS A 188 6.80 15.92 -1.67
N LYS A 189 6.14 15.94 -0.52
CA LYS A 189 6.25 14.87 0.48
C LYS A 189 5.72 13.54 -0.11
N ASP A 190 6.32 12.44 0.35
CA ASP A 190 5.79 11.12 0.00
C ASP A 190 4.39 10.97 0.58
N SER A 191 3.47 10.41 -0.20
CA SER A 191 2.14 10.09 0.30
C SER A 191 2.26 9.06 1.42
N THR A 192 1.65 9.36 2.56
CA THR A 192 1.49 8.45 3.70
C THR A 192 0.00 8.25 3.90
N GLY A 193 -0.45 7.02 4.17
CA GLY A 193 -1.86 6.71 4.30
C GLY A 193 -2.30 5.60 3.33
N ILE A 194 -3.61 5.36 3.27
CA ILE A 194 -4.19 4.37 2.37
C ILE A 194 -4.17 4.91 0.93
N CYS A 195 -3.73 4.08 0.00
CA CYS A 195 -3.62 4.41 -1.41
C CYS A 195 -4.94 5.01 -1.93
N PHE A 196 -4.86 6.20 -2.53
CA PHE A 196 -5.96 7.02 -3.07
C PHE A 196 -6.94 7.63 -2.06
N ILE A 197 -6.99 7.18 -0.81
CA ILE A 197 -7.81 7.80 0.25
C ILE A 197 -7.03 8.94 0.93
N GLY A 198 -5.69 8.84 0.93
CA GLY A 198 -4.78 9.86 1.44
C GLY A 198 -4.62 9.87 2.96
N GLU A 199 -3.98 10.94 3.45
CA GLU A 199 -3.75 11.16 4.88
C GLU A 199 -5.04 11.67 5.54
N ARG A 200 -5.63 10.85 6.40
CA ARG A 200 -6.83 11.19 7.18
C ARG A 200 -6.68 10.69 8.60
N ASN A 201 -7.47 11.26 9.50
CA ASN A 201 -7.69 10.60 10.77
C ASN A 201 -8.46 9.30 10.51
N PHE A 202 -7.72 8.20 10.41
CA PHE A 202 -8.21 6.90 10.00
C PHE A 202 -9.40 6.41 10.82
N ARG A 203 -9.37 6.63 12.15
CA ARG A 203 -10.49 6.28 13.03
C ARG A 203 -11.76 7.05 12.64
N LYS A 204 -11.66 8.38 12.49
CA LYS A 204 -12.81 9.23 12.10
C LYS A 204 -13.36 8.83 10.73
N PHE A 205 -12.47 8.52 9.79
CA PHE A 205 -12.88 8.05 8.47
C PHE A 205 -13.67 6.74 8.56
N LEU A 206 -13.17 5.73 9.26
CA LEU A 206 -13.85 4.44 9.42
C LEU A 206 -15.20 4.56 10.15
N MET A 207 -15.32 5.49 11.09
CA MET A 207 -16.58 5.72 11.83
C MET A 207 -17.76 6.10 10.92
N ASN A 208 -17.50 6.66 9.73
CA ASN A 208 -18.55 6.97 8.75
C ASN A 208 -19.15 5.70 8.11
N TYR A 209 -18.42 4.59 8.13
CA TYR A 209 -18.80 3.35 7.45
C TYR A 209 -19.08 2.19 8.42
N LEU A 210 -18.40 2.18 9.55
CA LEU A 210 -18.48 1.12 10.56
C LEU A 210 -18.95 1.73 11.88
N PRO A 211 -20.17 1.45 12.34
CA PRO A 211 -20.66 1.97 13.59
C PRO A 211 -19.83 1.44 14.76
N ALA A 212 -19.35 2.35 15.60
CA ALA A 212 -18.57 2.03 16.78
C ALA A 212 -19.46 1.36 17.85
N LYS A 213 -18.94 0.29 18.47
CA LYS A 213 -19.52 -0.32 19.64
C LYS A 213 -18.48 -0.26 20.75
N GLU A 214 -18.71 0.59 21.75
CA GLU A 214 -17.84 0.68 22.92
C GLU A 214 -17.79 -0.63 23.69
N GLY A 215 -16.63 -0.94 24.28
CA GLY A 215 -16.41 -2.08 25.13
C GLY A 215 -15.23 -1.83 26.08
N GLU A 216 -14.86 -2.84 26.83
CA GLU A 216 -13.83 -2.70 27.85
C GLU A 216 -12.44 -3.04 27.31
N ILE A 217 -11.43 -2.32 27.82
CA ILE A 217 -10.01 -2.68 27.69
C ILE A 217 -9.62 -3.39 28.97
N ARG A 218 -9.16 -4.64 28.86
CA ARG A 218 -8.82 -5.51 30.00
C ARG A 218 -7.44 -6.14 29.86
N THR A 219 -6.89 -6.49 30.97
CA THR A 219 -5.80 -7.47 31.09
C THR A 219 -6.35 -8.89 31.19
N TYR A 220 -5.55 -9.92 30.94
CA TYR A 220 -6.01 -11.31 31.06
C TYR A 220 -6.35 -11.76 32.46
N ASP A 221 -5.77 -11.12 33.50
CA ASP A 221 -6.13 -11.32 34.92
C ASP A 221 -7.47 -10.66 35.29
N GLY A 222 -8.15 -10.03 34.33
CA GLY A 222 -9.48 -9.47 34.48
C GLY A 222 -9.54 -8.02 34.94
N ARG A 223 -8.41 -7.33 35.08
CA ARG A 223 -8.38 -5.91 35.44
C ARG A 223 -8.89 -5.05 34.30
N VAL A 224 -9.90 -4.22 34.56
CA VAL A 224 -10.40 -3.24 33.58
C VAL A 224 -9.55 -1.99 33.66
N LEU A 225 -8.97 -1.60 32.52
CA LEU A 225 -8.09 -0.43 32.39
C LEU A 225 -8.78 0.79 31.78
N GLY A 226 -9.86 0.58 31.04
CA GLY A 226 -10.57 1.64 30.34
C GLY A 226 -11.62 1.12 29.38
N LYS A 227 -12.03 1.97 28.43
CA LYS A 227 -12.96 1.62 27.37
C LYS A 227 -12.34 1.85 25.99
N HIS A 228 -12.65 0.97 25.06
CA HIS A 228 -12.35 1.17 23.64
C HIS A 228 -13.58 1.67 22.90
N CYS A 229 -13.37 2.40 21.81
CA CYS A 229 -14.43 2.96 20.98
C CYS A 229 -14.94 2.03 19.86
N GLY A 230 -14.48 0.78 19.84
CA GLY A 230 -14.82 -0.24 18.84
C GLY A 230 -13.60 -1.09 18.49
N LEU A 231 -13.70 -2.42 18.57
CA LEU A 231 -12.60 -3.37 18.36
C LEU A 231 -11.97 -3.26 16.99
N MET A 232 -12.75 -2.89 15.96
CA MET A 232 -12.28 -2.73 14.58
C MET A 232 -11.20 -1.65 14.44
N TYR A 233 -11.15 -0.67 15.33
CA TYR A 233 -10.17 0.43 15.22
C TYR A 233 -8.80 0.09 15.81
N TYR A 234 -8.64 -1.10 16.35
CA TYR A 234 -7.39 -1.55 16.97
C TYR A 234 -6.76 -2.69 16.18
N THR A 235 -5.44 -2.75 16.23
CA THR A 235 -4.63 -3.79 15.58
C THR A 235 -3.79 -4.49 16.63
N ILE A 236 -3.60 -5.79 16.52
CA ILE A 236 -2.69 -6.56 17.39
C ILE A 236 -1.28 -5.95 17.32
N GLY A 237 -0.65 -5.74 18.47
CA GLY A 237 0.62 -5.05 18.62
C GLY A 237 0.52 -3.51 18.63
N GLN A 238 -0.67 -2.94 18.52
CA GLN A 238 -0.86 -1.49 18.59
C GLN A 238 -0.55 -0.97 20.00
N ARG A 239 0.19 0.15 20.07
CA ARG A 239 0.58 0.83 21.30
C ARG A 239 -0.12 2.18 21.47
N LYS A 240 -0.20 2.97 20.41
CA LYS A 240 -0.73 4.34 20.46
C LYS A 240 -2.25 4.36 20.40
N GLY A 241 -2.87 5.35 21.08
CA GLY A 241 -4.32 5.58 21.03
C GLY A 241 -5.14 4.56 21.83
N LEU A 242 -4.55 3.97 22.87
CA LEU A 242 -5.25 3.12 23.84
C LEU A 242 -5.89 3.94 24.95
N ASP A 243 -5.35 5.12 25.24
CA ASP A 243 -5.82 6.10 26.23
C ASP A 243 -5.98 5.50 27.67
N ILE A 244 -5.13 4.51 28.00
CA ILE A 244 -5.11 3.77 29.29
C ILE A 244 -3.84 4.05 30.11
N GLY A 245 -3.13 5.14 29.86
CA GLY A 245 -1.90 5.48 30.57
C GLY A 245 -2.12 6.15 31.93
N GLY A 246 -1.08 6.08 32.81
CA GLY A 246 -1.00 6.88 34.03
C GLY A 246 -1.58 6.24 35.30
N GLN A 247 -1.83 4.93 35.32
CA GLN A 247 -2.19 4.23 36.56
C GLN A 247 -0.95 4.02 37.44
N LYS A 248 -1.08 4.34 38.75
CA LYS A 248 0.00 4.18 39.74
C LYS A 248 0.44 2.73 39.83
N GLY A 249 1.71 2.44 39.57
CA GLY A 249 2.27 1.08 39.61
C GLY A 249 2.42 0.38 38.26
N ASP A 250 1.97 0.99 37.14
CA ASP A 250 2.13 0.47 35.80
C ASP A 250 3.29 1.18 35.08
N GLU A 251 4.51 0.76 35.39
CA GLU A 251 5.69 1.20 34.65
C GLU A 251 5.78 0.41 33.34
N GLY A 252 5.53 1.05 32.20
CA GLY A 252 5.68 0.40 30.91
C GLY A 252 4.66 0.86 29.86
N ARG A 253 4.73 0.19 28.72
CA ARG A 253 3.90 0.49 27.55
C ARG A 253 2.89 -0.62 27.34
N TRP A 254 1.63 -0.26 27.18
CA TRP A 254 0.57 -1.18 26.84
C TRP A 254 0.52 -1.50 25.36
N PHE A 255 0.25 -2.75 25.02
CA PHE A 255 0.07 -3.25 23.66
C PHE A 255 -1.21 -4.07 23.57
N VAL A 256 -1.90 -3.94 22.44
CA VAL A 256 -3.04 -4.81 22.11
C VAL A 256 -2.51 -6.22 21.82
N ILE A 257 -3.04 -7.21 22.53
CA ILE A 257 -2.63 -8.62 22.38
C ILE A 257 -3.73 -9.48 21.80
N GLU A 258 -5.01 -9.12 21.99
CA GLU A 258 -6.14 -9.89 21.48
C GLU A 258 -7.40 -9.02 21.33
N LYS A 259 -8.29 -9.41 20.45
CA LYS A 259 -9.64 -8.85 20.28
C LYS A 259 -10.68 -9.94 20.46
N ASP A 260 -11.41 -9.93 21.57
CA ASP A 260 -12.55 -10.81 21.79
C ASP A 260 -13.82 -10.20 21.18
N LEU A 261 -14.10 -10.59 19.95
CA LEU A 261 -15.24 -10.08 19.20
C LEU A 261 -16.58 -10.50 19.80
N LYS A 262 -16.65 -11.67 20.46
CA LYS A 262 -17.86 -12.21 21.04
C LYS A 262 -18.30 -11.42 22.27
N ASN A 263 -17.35 -11.11 23.14
CA ASN A 263 -17.60 -10.40 24.39
C ASN A 263 -17.35 -8.89 24.28
N ASN A 264 -16.86 -8.41 23.12
CA ASN A 264 -16.51 -7.02 22.84
C ASN A 264 -15.44 -6.48 23.81
N ILE A 265 -14.36 -7.24 24.02
CA ILE A 265 -13.25 -6.91 24.91
C ILE A 265 -11.95 -6.77 24.12
N LEU A 266 -11.21 -5.70 24.42
CA LEU A 266 -9.85 -5.49 23.92
C LEU A 266 -8.86 -5.91 25.00
N TYR A 267 -8.11 -6.98 24.78
CA TYR A 267 -7.07 -7.39 25.71
C TYR A 267 -5.75 -6.68 25.43
N VAL A 268 -5.12 -6.23 26.49
CA VAL A 268 -3.83 -5.53 26.45
C VAL A 268 -2.87 -6.10 27.47
N ALA A 269 -1.56 -5.98 27.18
CA ALA A 269 -0.49 -6.40 28.05
C ALA A 269 0.68 -5.43 28.05
N HIS A 270 1.54 -5.52 29.06
CA HIS A 270 2.79 -4.78 29.11
C HIS A 270 3.86 -5.36 28.17
N GLY A 271 4.72 -4.53 27.68
CA GLY A 271 5.65 -4.54 26.60
C GLY A 271 6.52 -5.73 26.24
N SER A 272 6.68 -6.74 27.02
CA SER A 272 7.55 -7.90 26.72
C SER A 272 6.85 -9.24 26.89
N GLU A 273 5.52 -9.25 26.81
CA GLU A 273 4.79 -10.50 27.00
C GLU A 273 4.87 -11.42 25.81
N ASP A 274 5.09 -12.71 26.07
CA ASP A 274 5.20 -13.78 25.07
C ASP A 274 3.99 -13.86 24.15
N LYS A 275 2.84 -13.35 24.58
CA LYS A 275 1.58 -13.29 23.82
C LYS A 275 1.60 -12.39 22.57
N LEU A 276 2.62 -11.54 22.42
CA LEU A 276 2.86 -10.76 21.20
C LEU A 276 3.62 -11.55 20.13
N TYR A 277 4.11 -12.72 20.49
CA TYR A 277 4.92 -13.57 19.62
C TYR A 277 4.18 -14.86 19.29
N SER A 278 4.35 -15.36 18.10
CA SER A 278 3.86 -16.66 17.65
C SER A 278 5.01 -17.49 17.12
N SER A 279 4.97 -18.79 17.42
CA SER A 279 5.91 -19.77 16.89
C SER A 279 5.50 -20.30 15.50
N SER A 280 4.27 -20.05 15.09
CA SER A 280 3.72 -20.53 13.81
C SER A 280 2.75 -19.53 13.21
N LEU A 281 2.60 -19.62 11.88
CA LEU A 281 1.62 -18.89 11.09
C LEU A 281 0.96 -19.88 10.11
N GLU A 282 -0.36 -19.82 10.01
CA GLU A 282 -1.11 -20.56 9.00
C GLU A 282 -1.63 -19.60 7.93
N MET A 283 -1.64 -20.03 6.67
CA MET A 283 -2.15 -19.28 5.52
C MET A 283 -3.18 -20.11 4.78
N ASP A 284 -4.30 -19.52 4.43
CA ASP A 284 -5.34 -20.18 3.65
C ASP A 284 -4.92 -20.40 2.18
N SER A 285 -4.15 -19.44 1.64
CA SER A 285 -3.69 -19.49 0.25
C SER A 285 -2.39 -18.71 0.09
N CYS A 286 -1.60 -19.13 -0.90
CA CYS A 286 -0.34 -18.47 -1.26
C CYS A 286 -0.34 -18.15 -2.76
N ASN A 287 0.01 -16.91 -3.10
CA ASN A 287 0.37 -16.57 -4.48
C ASN A 287 1.88 -16.75 -4.66
N TRP A 288 2.29 -17.66 -5.53
CA TRP A 288 3.69 -17.95 -5.78
C TRP A 288 4.21 -17.19 -6.99
N ILE A 289 5.38 -16.55 -6.85
CA ILE A 289 6.06 -15.82 -7.91
C ILE A 289 7.52 -16.31 -7.96
N PRO A 290 7.92 -17.04 -9.02
CA PRO A 290 7.09 -17.43 -10.17
C PRO A 290 6.26 -18.69 -9.94
N PHE A 291 6.75 -19.67 -9.16
CA PHE A 291 6.18 -21.00 -8.95
C PHE A 291 6.27 -21.42 -7.49
N PRO A 292 5.40 -22.33 -7.02
CA PRO A 292 5.57 -22.91 -5.71
C PRO A 292 6.88 -23.70 -5.62
N PRO A 293 7.50 -23.75 -4.42
CA PRO A 293 8.68 -24.57 -4.21
C PRO A 293 8.42 -26.05 -4.52
N GLU A 294 9.41 -26.74 -5.07
CA GLU A 294 9.30 -28.18 -5.35
C GLU A 294 9.16 -29.02 -4.09
N LYS A 295 9.83 -28.58 -3.02
CA LYS A 295 9.80 -29.26 -1.72
C LYS A 295 8.61 -28.77 -0.89
N LYS A 296 7.96 -29.69 -0.18
CA LYS A 296 6.90 -29.39 0.78
C LYS A 296 7.40 -28.60 2.00
N GLU A 297 8.65 -28.81 2.36
CA GLU A 297 9.33 -28.13 3.46
C GLU A 297 10.58 -27.41 2.93
N PHE A 298 10.71 -26.14 3.24
CA PHE A 298 11.83 -25.31 2.81
C PHE A 298 12.04 -24.15 3.79
N HIS A 299 13.26 -23.65 3.87
CA HIS A 299 13.57 -22.44 4.63
C HIS A 299 13.35 -21.20 3.77
N CYS A 300 12.72 -20.20 4.37
CA CYS A 300 12.56 -18.90 3.73
C CYS A 300 12.65 -17.76 4.75
N THR A 301 12.56 -16.54 4.26
CA THR A 301 12.34 -15.39 5.11
C THR A 301 10.95 -14.80 4.82
N ALA A 302 10.28 -14.28 5.85
CA ALA A 302 8.97 -13.68 5.73
C ALA A 302 8.92 -12.28 6.34
N LYS A 303 8.07 -11.43 5.78
CA LYS A 303 7.69 -10.13 6.34
C LYS A 303 6.19 -10.14 6.62
N PHE A 304 5.81 -10.01 7.88
CA PHE A 304 4.40 -9.93 8.29
C PHE A 304 3.84 -8.51 8.20
N ARG A 305 4.72 -7.50 8.18
CA ARG A 305 4.38 -6.09 8.01
C ARG A 305 5.39 -5.38 7.13
N TYR A 306 4.90 -4.39 6.39
CA TYR A 306 5.78 -3.47 5.66
C TYR A 306 6.79 -2.83 6.62
N ARG A 307 8.03 -2.68 6.25
CA ARG A 307 9.15 -2.17 7.06
C ARG A 307 9.59 -3.05 8.25
N GLN A 308 8.95 -4.19 8.50
CA GLN A 308 9.48 -5.14 9.45
C GLN A 308 10.74 -5.80 8.88
N PRO A 309 11.78 -6.06 9.70
CA PRO A 309 12.87 -6.93 9.29
C PRO A 309 12.36 -8.31 8.88
N GLU A 310 13.03 -8.93 7.92
CA GLU A 310 12.74 -10.31 7.54
C GLU A 310 13.04 -11.26 8.67
N GLN A 311 12.18 -12.25 8.84
CA GLN A 311 12.30 -13.29 9.86
C GLN A 311 12.42 -14.64 9.16
N GLY A 312 13.38 -15.49 9.63
CA GLY A 312 13.53 -16.85 9.14
C GLY A 312 12.37 -17.74 9.55
N CYS A 313 11.89 -18.56 8.66
CA CYS A 313 10.84 -19.55 8.90
C CYS A 313 11.01 -20.79 8.01
#